data_93dfac4206cc61039b700ef68e191e66
#
_entry.id   93dfac4206cc61039b700ef68e191e66
#
_cell.length_a   1.000
_cell.length_b   1.000
_cell.length_c   1.000
_cell.angle_alpha   90.00
_cell.angle_beta   90.00
_cell.angle_gamma   90.00
#
_symmetry.space_group_name_H-M   'P 1'
#
loop_
_entity.id
_entity.type
_entity.pdbx_description
1 polymer ?
#
loop_
_entity_poly.entity_id
_entity_poly.type
_entity_poly.pdbx_seq_one_letter_code
_entity_poly.pdbx_strand_id
1 'polypeptide(L)'
;MKVLMLNGSPHEHGCTYVALSEAAKALNEQGIETEIVWIGKEPLEGCSGCAACGKLWKCVVDDKVNEFALKAAEADGFIFGSPVHYASAAGAIVSFMDRLFYSSSRKMTYKPAACVVSCRRGGATATFDVLNKYFTINQMPVVSSNYWNEIHGNTAEQALQDLEGLQTMRVLGKNMAWLLKCIEAGKAAGVEPEKEKKIWTNFIR
;
A
#
# COMPACT_ATOMS: atom_id res chain seq x y z
N MET A 1 -5.29 16.92 0.57
CA MET A 1 -4.93 15.56 0.06
C MET A 1 -4.67 14.63 1.22
N LYS A 2 -4.99 13.34 1.07
CA LYS A 2 -4.84 12.33 2.12
C LYS A 2 -4.16 11.06 1.57
N VAL A 3 -3.20 10.53 2.32
CA VAL A 3 -2.57 9.22 2.06
C VAL A 3 -3.06 8.22 3.10
N LEU A 4 -3.72 7.15 2.63
CA LEU A 4 -4.17 6.05 3.47
C LEU A 4 -3.09 4.97 3.51
N MET A 5 -2.71 4.55 4.71
CA MET A 5 -1.64 3.58 4.92
C MET A 5 -2.18 2.32 5.60
N LEU A 6 -1.68 1.15 5.21
CA LEU A 6 -1.99 -0.12 5.86
C LEU A 6 -0.78 -0.65 6.61
N ASN A 7 -0.88 -0.83 7.90
CA ASN A 7 0.09 -1.61 8.68
C ASN A 7 -0.33 -3.09 8.67
N GLY A 8 0.31 -3.88 7.81
CA GLY A 8 0.07 -5.32 7.65
C GLY A 8 0.84 -6.21 8.64
N SER A 9 1.45 -5.62 9.65
CA SER A 9 2.13 -6.36 10.72
C SER A 9 1.17 -6.84 11.79
N PRO A 10 1.36 -8.05 12.37
CA PRO A 10 0.65 -8.46 13.59
C PRO A 10 1.04 -7.63 14.82
N HIS A 11 2.15 -6.90 14.75
CA HIS A 11 2.61 -5.98 15.78
C HIS A 11 2.21 -4.55 15.43
N GLU A 12 1.26 -3.99 16.18
CA GLU A 12 0.72 -2.66 15.92
C GLU A 12 1.80 -1.56 15.85
N HIS A 13 2.75 -1.59 16.78
CA HIS A 13 3.84 -0.61 16.89
C HIS A 13 5.22 -1.24 16.65
N GLY A 14 5.30 -2.25 15.74
CA GLY A 14 6.55 -2.90 15.36
C GLY A 14 7.34 -2.14 14.29
N CYS A 15 8.36 -2.82 13.69
CA CYS A 15 9.23 -2.21 12.66
C CYS A 15 8.44 -1.65 11.45
N THR A 16 7.38 -2.34 11.02
CA THR A 16 6.53 -1.86 9.91
C THR A 16 5.85 -0.53 10.26
N TYR A 17 5.39 -0.38 11.50
CA TYR A 17 4.81 0.87 11.97
C TYR A 17 5.84 2.00 12.02
N VAL A 18 7.08 1.72 12.43
CA VAL A 18 8.18 2.70 12.40
C VAL A 18 8.39 3.22 10.97
N ALA A 19 8.46 2.32 9.98
CA ALA A 19 8.59 2.69 8.57
C ALA A 19 7.44 3.58 8.09
N LEU A 20 6.20 3.16 8.34
CA LEU A 20 5.01 3.92 7.96
C LEU A 20 4.94 5.29 8.65
N SER A 21 5.29 5.35 9.94
CA SER A 21 5.26 6.59 10.71
C SER A 21 6.30 7.61 10.23
N GLU A 22 7.48 7.15 9.82
CA GLU A 22 8.51 8.03 9.28
C GLU A 22 8.11 8.60 7.91
N ALA A 23 7.50 7.78 7.04
CA ALA A 23 6.92 8.24 5.78
C ALA A 23 5.73 9.19 6.02
N ALA A 24 4.86 8.89 6.99
CA ALA A 24 3.73 9.73 7.38
C ALA A 24 4.21 11.10 7.87
N LYS A 25 5.23 11.14 8.72
CA LYS A 25 5.83 12.39 9.19
C LYS A 25 6.28 13.27 8.02
N ALA A 26 7.00 12.70 7.07
CA ALA A 26 7.48 13.43 5.89
C ALA A 26 6.32 13.94 5.00
N LEU A 27 5.23 13.19 4.89
CA LEU A 27 4.01 13.61 4.19
C LEU A 27 3.30 14.76 4.92
N ASN A 28 3.14 14.64 6.24
CA ASN A 28 2.48 15.67 7.07
C ASN A 28 3.26 17.00 7.04
N GLU A 29 4.60 16.95 7.05
CA GLU A 29 5.47 18.11 6.86
C GLU A 29 5.25 18.81 5.50
N GLN A 30 4.72 18.10 4.50
CA GLN A 30 4.37 18.61 3.19
C GLN A 30 2.89 19.02 3.06
N GLY A 31 2.13 19.00 4.18
CA GLY A 31 0.70 19.35 4.22
C GLY A 31 -0.24 18.25 3.70
N ILE A 32 0.23 17.00 3.62
CA ILE A 32 -0.58 15.85 3.22
C ILE A 32 -1.04 15.11 4.48
N GLU A 33 -2.34 14.99 4.67
CA GLU A 33 -2.93 14.20 5.77
C GLU A 33 -2.60 12.72 5.62
N THR A 34 -2.35 12.04 6.72
CA THR A 34 -2.07 10.59 6.72
C THR A 34 -2.93 9.85 7.74
N GLU A 35 -3.34 8.64 7.39
CA GLU A 35 -4.02 7.73 8.29
C GLU A 35 -3.40 6.34 8.19
N ILE A 36 -2.91 5.79 9.31
CA ILE A 36 -2.38 4.42 9.38
C ILE A 36 -3.46 3.52 9.97
N VAL A 37 -3.95 2.58 9.15
CA VAL A 37 -4.89 1.53 9.56
C VAL A 37 -4.10 0.28 9.91
N TRP A 38 -4.30 -0.25 11.10
CA TRP A 38 -3.68 -1.50 11.52
C TRP A 38 -4.56 -2.69 11.20
N ILE A 39 -3.98 -3.71 10.54
CA ILE A 39 -4.67 -4.93 10.12
C ILE A 39 -5.22 -5.75 11.30
N GLY A 40 -4.59 -5.65 12.48
CA GLY A 40 -4.97 -6.40 13.68
C GLY A 40 -4.20 -7.71 13.85
N LYS A 41 -4.59 -8.47 14.86
CA LYS A 41 -4.04 -9.80 15.19
C LYS A 41 -4.99 -10.94 14.83
N GLU A 42 -6.25 -10.62 14.61
CA GLU A 42 -7.27 -11.62 14.32
C GLU A 42 -7.00 -12.30 12.97
N PRO A 43 -7.33 -13.58 12.86
CA PRO A 43 -7.23 -14.28 11.58
C PRO A 43 -8.01 -13.55 10.49
N LEU A 44 -7.36 -13.32 9.37
CA LEU A 44 -7.98 -12.70 8.20
C LEU A 44 -8.21 -13.77 7.12
N GLU A 45 -9.46 -13.92 6.72
CA GLU A 45 -9.81 -14.83 5.63
C GLU A 45 -9.21 -14.38 4.30
N GLY A 46 -8.62 -15.32 3.56
CA GLY A 46 -8.14 -15.08 2.21
C GLY A 46 -9.29 -14.96 1.19
N CYS A 47 -8.95 -14.58 -0.04
CA CYS A 47 -9.93 -14.53 -1.13
C CYS A 47 -10.34 -15.96 -1.54
N SER A 48 -11.62 -16.30 -1.40
CA SER A 48 -12.18 -17.61 -1.80
C SER A 48 -12.49 -17.73 -3.29
N GLY A 49 -12.26 -16.69 -4.10
CA GLY A 49 -12.56 -16.70 -5.53
C GLY A 49 -14.05 -16.73 -5.88
N CYS A 50 -14.94 -16.38 -4.97
CA CYS A 50 -16.39 -16.46 -5.14
C CYS A 50 -16.98 -15.53 -6.21
N ALA A 51 -16.18 -14.59 -6.75
CA ALA A 51 -16.54 -13.61 -7.78
C ALA A 51 -17.74 -12.68 -7.45
N ALA A 52 -18.30 -12.74 -6.24
CA ALA A 52 -19.46 -11.93 -5.85
C ALA A 52 -19.15 -10.41 -5.88
N CYS A 53 -17.91 -10.02 -5.61
CA CYS A 53 -17.48 -8.63 -5.68
C CYS A 53 -17.63 -7.99 -7.07
N GLY A 54 -17.67 -8.77 -8.15
CA GLY A 54 -17.96 -8.29 -9.50
C GLY A 54 -19.37 -7.68 -9.64
N LYS A 55 -20.32 -8.06 -8.75
CA LYS A 55 -21.70 -7.53 -8.71
C LYS A 55 -21.89 -6.57 -7.53
N LEU A 56 -21.30 -6.90 -6.37
CA LEU A 56 -21.55 -6.19 -5.10
C LEU A 56 -20.65 -4.95 -4.93
N TRP A 57 -19.53 -4.85 -5.67
CA TRP A 57 -18.52 -3.79 -5.52
C TRP A 57 -17.91 -3.70 -4.11
N LYS A 58 -18.03 -4.79 -3.35
CA LYS A 58 -17.42 -5.01 -2.04
C LYS A 58 -17.16 -6.51 -1.83
N CYS A 59 -16.28 -6.85 -0.90
CA CYS A 59 -16.11 -8.23 -0.48
C CYS A 59 -17.35 -8.73 0.27
N VAL A 60 -17.71 -10.01 0.12
CA VAL A 60 -18.82 -10.62 0.86
C VAL A 60 -18.49 -10.79 2.34
N VAL A 61 -17.22 -10.97 2.67
CA VAL A 61 -16.75 -11.01 4.06
C VAL A 61 -16.69 -9.58 4.58
N ASP A 62 -17.53 -9.29 5.57
CA ASP A 62 -17.70 -7.95 6.12
C ASP A 62 -16.75 -7.75 7.30
N ASP A 63 -15.59 -7.18 7.02
CA ASP A 63 -14.51 -6.97 7.97
C ASP A 63 -13.66 -5.72 7.58
N LYS A 64 -12.50 -5.58 8.18
CA LYS A 64 -11.56 -4.46 7.95
C LYS A 64 -11.21 -4.21 6.48
N VAL A 65 -11.33 -5.21 5.59
CA VAL A 65 -11.10 -5.01 4.15
C VAL A 65 -12.16 -4.06 3.56
N ASN A 66 -13.42 -4.27 3.90
CA ASN A 66 -14.50 -3.39 3.46
C ASN A 66 -14.42 -2.00 4.10
N GLU A 67 -14.05 -1.93 5.38
CA GLU A 67 -13.82 -0.64 6.08
C GLU A 67 -12.70 0.17 5.41
N PHE A 68 -11.57 -0.48 5.11
CA PHE A 68 -10.48 0.16 4.38
C PHE A 68 -10.90 0.59 2.98
N ALA A 69 -11.69 -0.22 2.28
CA ALA A 69 -12.20 0.09 0.95
C ALA A 69 -13.12 1.33 0.92
N LEU A 70 -13.83 1.61 2.01
CA LEU A 70 -14.60 2.85 2.15
C LEU A 70 -13.66 4.06 2.25
N LYS A 71 -12.67 3.99 3.13
CA LYS A 71 -11.65 5.03 3.29
C LYS A 71 -10.81 5.25 2.03
N ALA A 72 -10.53 4.19 1.26
CA ALA A 72 -9.77 4.25 0.02
C ALA A 72 -10.46 5.10 -1.08
N ALA A 73 -11.79 5.25 -1.03
CA ALA A 73 -12.51 6.11 -1.94
C ALA A 73 -12.12 7.59 -1.76
N GLU A 74 -11.87 8.01 -0.52
CA GLU A 74 -11.58 9.39 -0.12
C GLU A 74 -10.06 9.70 -0.12
N ALA A 75 -9.20 8.69 -0.19
CA ALA A 75 -7.76 8.88 -0.21
C ALA A 75 -7.24 9.22 -1.60
N ASP A 76 -6.17 10.01 -1.65
CA ASP A 76 -5.47 10.42 -2.88
C ASP A 76 -4.25 9.55 -3.19
N GLY A 77 -3.71 8.85 -2.20
CA GLY A 77 -2.56 7.96 -2.34
C GLY A 77 -2.53 6.87 -1.27
N PHE A 78 -1.65 5.88 -1.43
CA PHE A 78 -1.62 4.69 -0.58
C PHE A 78 -0.19 4.25 -0.25
N ILE A 79 0.03 3.79 1.00
CA ILE A 79 1.25 3.07 1.38
C ILE A 79 0.88 1.79 2.12
N PHE A 80 1.34 0.64 1.62
CA PHE A 80 1.09 -0.67 2.21
C PHE A 80 2.37 -1.19 2.87
N GLY A 81 2.33 -1.41 4.18
CA GLY A 81 3.46 -1.88 4.96
C GLY A 81 3.36 -3.35 5.32
N SER A 82 4.43 -4.12 5.08
CA SER A 82 4.51 -5.53 5.44
C SER A 82 5.80 -5.87 6.16
N PRO A 83 5.76 -6.69 7.21
CA PRO A 83 6.95 -7.38 7.64
C PRO A 83 7.27 -8.53 6.68
N VAL A 84 8.52 -8.97 6.67
CA VAL A 84 8.90 -10.24 6.02
C VAL A 84 8.62 -11.39 6.97
N HIS A 85 7.79 -12.32 6.52
CA HIS A 85 7.60 -13.61 7.17
C HIS A 85 8.26 -14.71 6.31
N TYR A 86 9.25 -15.41 6.88
CA TYR A 86 10.17 -16.29 6.14
C TYR A 86 10.91 -15.53 5.03
N ALA A 87 10.42 -15.52 3.81
CA ALA A 87 11.09 -14.89 2.67
C ALA A 87 10.13 -14.05 1.79
N SER A 88 8.93 -13.74 2.27
CA SER A 88 7.92 -12.99 1.50
C SER A 88 7.04 -12.14 2.42
N ALA A 89 6.04 -11.47 1.85
CA ALA A 89 5.07 -10.68 2.59
C ALA A 89 4.30 -11.55 3.60
N ALA A 90 3.93 -10.95 4.74
CA ALA A 90 3.09 -11.63 5.72
C ALA A 90 1.77 -12.10 5.10
N GLY A 91 1.34 -13.32 5.39
CA GLY A 91 0.12 -13.90 4.79
C GLY A 91 -1.13 -13.05 5.01
N ALA A 92 -1.24 -12.40 6.17
CA ALA A 92 -2.39 -11.56 6.48
C ALA A 92 -2.52 -10.35 5.53
N ILE A 93 -1.42 -9.66 5.20
CA ILE A 93 -1.49 -8.53 4.27
C ILE A 93 -1.77 -9.00 2.84
N VAL A 94 -1.24 -10.16 2.43
CA VAL A 94 -1.56 -10.74 1.11
C VAL A 94 -3.04 -11.06 1.02
N SER A 95 -3.61 -11.75 2.02
CA SER A 95 -5.05 -12.03 2.09
C SER A 95 -5.91 -10.76 2.06
N PHE A 96 -5.45 -9.72 2.77
CA PHE A 96 -6.10 -8.41 2.77
C PHE A 96 -6.08 -7.77 1.38
N MET A 97 -4.90 -7.70 0.77
CA MET A 97 -4.72 -7.05 -0.53
C MET A 97 -5.44 -7.80 -1.66
N ASP A 98 -5.41 -9.14 -1.67
CA ASP A 98 -6.18 -9.93 -2.63
C ASP A 98 -7.66 -9.54 -2.60
N ARG A 99 -8.26 -9.51 -1.42
CA ARG A 99 -9.67 -9.17 -1.28
C ARG A 99 -9.96 -7.70 -1.59
N LEU A 100 -9.11 -6.79 -1.14
CA LEU A 100 -9.24 -5.36 -1.38
C LEU A 100 -9.17 -5.04 -2.89
N PHE A 101 -8.16 -5.56 -3.56
CA PHE A 101 -7.92 -5.26 -4.97
C PHE A 101 -8.93 -5.97 -5.90
N TYR A 102 -9.38 -7.17 -5.57
CA TYR A 102 -10.47 -7.80 -6.30
C TYR A 102 -11.79 -7.04 -6.17
N SER A 103 -12.10 -6.52 -5.00
CA SER A 103 -13.41 -5.91 -4.72
C SER A 103 -13.46 -4.39 -4.99
N SER A 104 -12.32 -3.69 -4.88
CA SER A 104 -12.34 -2.24 -4.74
C SER A 104 -11.23 -1.50 -5.50
N SER A 105 -10.47 -2.17 -6.38
CA SER A 105 -9.35 -1.56 -7.11
C SER A 105 -9.72 -0.28 -7.87
N ARG A 106 -10.95 -0.19 -8.40
CA ARG A 106 -11.45 0.99 -9.11
C ARG A 106 -11.41 2.29 -8.29
N LYS A 107 -11.46 2.18 -6.95
CA LYS A 107 -11.35 3.33 -6.03
C LYS A 107 -9.92 3.85 -5.92
N MET A 108 -8.94 3.05 -6.36
CA MET A 108 -7.51 3.31 -6.21
C MET A 108 -6.78 3.54 -7.55
N THR A 109 -7.39 3.17 -8.67
CA THR A 109 -6.83 3.34 -10.02
C THR A 109 -6.40 4.80 -10.25
N TYR A 110 -5.21 4.99 -10.83
CA TYR A 110 -4.53 6.28 -11.09
C TYR A 110 -4.13 7.08 -9.85
N LYS A 111 -4.32 6.54 -8.65
CA LYS A 111 -3.80 7.14 -7.41
C LYS A 111 -2.41 6.56 -7.11
N PRO A 112 -1.44 7.38 -6.71
CA PRO A 112 -0.09 6.91 -6.38
C PRO A 112 -0.11 5.88 -5.25
N ALA A 113 0.76 4.87 -5.36
CA ALA A 113 0.92 3.87 -4.32
C ALA A 113 2.38 3.50 -4.10
N ALA A 114 2.68 3.05 -2.90
CA ALA A 114 3.97 2.46 -2.55
C ALA A 114 3.79 1.32 -1.55
N CYS A 115 4.79 0.45 -1.46
CA CYS A 115 4.92 -0.43 -0.31
C CYS A 115 6.17 -0.10 0.49
N VAL A 116 6.15 -0.42 1.79
CA VAL A 116 7.29 -0.41 2.69
C VAL A 116 7.44 -1.78 3.33
N VAL A 117 8.67 -2.24 3.46
CA VAL A 117 8.97 -3.58 3.94
C VAL A 117 9.87 -3.49 5.16
N SER A 118 9.54 -4.24 6.21
CA SER A 118 10.43 -4.40 7.35
C SER A 118 10.94 -5.83 7.46
N CYS A 119 12.24 -6.00 7.65
CA CYS A 119 12.83 -7.31 7.87
C CYS A 119 14.00 -7.23 8.86
N ARG A 120 14.32 -8.38 9.46
CA ARG A 120 15.53 -8.46 10.28
C ARG A 120 16.78 -8.48 9.40
N ARG A 121 16.75 -9.21 8.27
CA ARG A 121 17.93 -9.43 7.41
C ARG A 121 17.59 -9.70 5.94
N GLY A 122 16.85 -10.76 5.60
CA GLY A 122 16.61 -11.19 4.24
C GLY A 122 15.12 -11.24 3.88
N GLY A 123 14.79 -11.33 2.58
CA GLY A 123 13.43 -11.47 2.07
C GLY A 123 12.73 -10.14 1.74
N ALA A 124 13.36 -8.98 1.96
CA ALA A 124 12.75 -7.69 1.69
C ALA A 124 12.43 -7.49 0.22
N THR A 125 13.38 -7.75 -0.69
CA THR A 125 13.18 -7.58 -2.14
C THR A 125 12.06 -8.46 -2.68
N ALA A 126 11.99 -9.74 -2.27
CA ALA A 126 10.89 -10.63 -2.67
C ALA A 126 9.52 -10.13 -2.18
N THR A 127 9.47 -9.61 -0.95
CA THR A 127 8.26 -9.00 -0.38
C THR A 127 7.87 -7.73 -1.15
N PHE A 128 8.84 -6.87 -1.44
CA PHE A 128 8.67 -5.65 -2.20
C PHE A 128 8.08 -5.92 -3.60
N ASP A 129 8.61 -6.92 -4.30
CA ASP A 129 8.13 -7.33 -5.62
C ASP A 129 6.69 -7.84 -5.59
N VAL A 130 6.34 -8.65 -4.60
CA VAL A 130 4.97 -9.17 -4.44
C VAL A 130 3.98 -8.03 -4.27
N LEU A 131 4.26 -7.07 -3.38
CA LEU A 131 3.34 -5.99 -3.08
C LEU A 131 3.19 -4.99 -4.25
N ASN A 132 4.26 -4.68 -4.95
CA ASN A 132 4.21 -3.74 -6.10
C ASN A 132 3.36 -4.27 -7.27
N LYS A 133 3.20 -5.59 -7.42
CA LYS A 133 2.35 -6.17 -8.48
C LYS A 133 0.88 -5.78 -8.34
N TYR A 134 0.38 -5.57 -7.13
CA TYR A 134 -0.98 -5.09 -6.91
C TYR A 134 -1.20 -3.69 -7.48
N PHE A 135 -0.18 -2.83 -7.41
CA PHE A 135 -0.27 -1.45 -7.90
C PHE A 135 -0.18 -1.41 -9.43
N THR A 136 0.79 -2.11 -9.98
CA THR A 136 1.07 -2.08 -11.43
C THR A 136 -0.08 -2.63 -12.25
N ILE A 137 -0.73 -3.74 -11.84
CA ILE A 137 -1.89 -4.29 -12.55
C ILE A 137 -3.12 -3.37 -12.48
N ASN A 138 -3.18 -2.47 -11.49
CA ASN A 138 -4.30 -1.56 -11.25
C ASN A 138 -4.03 -0.13 -11.72
N GLN A 139 -3.03 0.07 -12.59
CA GLN A 139 -2.68 1.38 -13.17
C GLN A 139 -2.40 2.44 -12.11
N MET A 140 -1.82 2.05 -10.98
CA MET A 140 -1.42 2.96 -9.92
C MET A 140 0.05 3.34 -10.12
N PRO A 141 0.39 4.64 -10.23
CA PRO A 141 1.78 5.07 -10.28
C PRO A 141 2.53 4.60 -9.03
N VAL A 142 3.59 3.79 -9.21
CA VAL A 142 4.41 3.32 -8.10
C VAL A 142 5.42 4.39 -7.70
N VAL A 143 5.38 4.80 -6.44
CA VAL A 143 6.28 5.83 -5.92
C VAL A 143 7.55 5.19 -5.39
N SER A 144 8.70 5.66 -5.91
CA SER A 144 10.03 5.26 -5.47
C SER A 144 10.60 6.20 -4.41
N SER A 145 11.62 5.73 -3.70
CA SER A 145 12.50 6.53 -2.86
C SER A 145 13.92 6.60 -3.47
N ASN A 146 14.95 6.70 -2.65
CA ASN A 146 16.36 6.64 -3.06
C ASN A 146 16.95 5.22 -2.98
N TYR A 147 16.19 4.25 -2.51
CA TYR A 147 16.52 2.82 -2.47
C TYR A 147 15.22 2.00 -2.53
N TRP A 148 15.27 0.66 -2.41
CA TRP A 148 14.06 -0.13 -2.15
C TRP A 148 13.48 0.27 -0.79
N ASN A 149 12.16 0.40 -0.71
CA ASN A 149 11.48 0.92 0.50
C ASN A 149 11.53 -0.11 1.63
N GLU A 150 12.69 -0.33 2.20
CA GLU A 150 12.90 -1.31 3.27
C GLU A 150 13.56 -0.68 4.51
N ILE A 151 13.27 -1.26 5.67
CA ILE A 151 13.87 -0.92 6.95
C ILE A 151 14.25 -2.20 7.69
N HIS A 152 15.36 -2.16 8.40
CA HIS A 152 15.91 -3.32 9.07
C HIS A 152 15.80 -3.20 10.60
N GLY A 153 15.40 -4.30 11.25
CA GLY A 153 15.32 -4.40 12.69
C GLY A 153 14.50 -5.62 13.12
N ASN A 154 14.78 -6.13 14.29
CA ASN A 154 13.99 -7.19 14.93
C ASN A 154 12.94 -6.62 15.90
N THR A 155 13.17 -5.41 16.38
CA THR A 155 12.25 -4.64 17.23
C THR A 155 12.08 -3.23 16.70
N ALA A 156 11.07 -2.51 17.16
CA ALA A 156 10.84 -1.11 16.78
C ALA A 156 12.06 -0.23 17.13
N GLU A 157 12.67 -0.47 18.30
CA GLU A 157 13.85 0.27 18.77
C GLU A 157 15.06 0.04 17.84
N GLN A 158 15.23 -1.18 17.32
CA GLN A 158 16.28 -1.48 16.34
C GLN A 158 15.98 -0.83 14.99
N ALA A 159 14.73 -0.84 14.54
CA ALA A 159 14.33 -0.16 13.31
C ALA A 159 14.58 1.35 13.37
N LEU A 160 14.42 1.97 14.56
CA LEU A 160 14.76 3.38 14.77
C LEU A 160 16.27 3.67 14.70
N GLN A 161 17.13 2.66 14.73
CA GLN A 161 18.59 2.78 14.56
C GLN A 161 19.04 2.57 13.10
N ASP A 162 18.16 2.09 12.23
CA ASP A 162 18.43 1.98 10.79
C ASP A 162 18.28 3.35 10.11
N LEU A 163 19.35 4.14 10.20
CA LEU A 163 19.33 5.51 9.67
C LEU A 163 19.13 5.58 8.16
N GLU A 164 19.61 4.58 7.41
CA GLU A 164 19.40 4.48 5.96
C GLU A 164 17.95 4.14 5.64
N GLY A 165 17.39 3.15 6.31
CA GLY A 165 15.97 2.81 6.16
C GLY A 165 15.04 3.97 6.52
N LEU A 166 15.30 4.68 7.63
CA LEU A 166 14.55 5.89 7.99
C LEU A 166 14.69 7.00 6.95
N GLN A 167 15.87 7.22 6.39
CA GLN A 167 16.05 8.17 5.29
C GLN A 167 15.24 7.76 4.07
N THR A 168 15.26 6.48 3.70
CA THR A 168 14.48 5.92 2.59
C THR A 168 12.99 6.18 2.79
N MET A 169 12.44 5.99 4.00
CA MET A 169 11.04 6.30 4.31
C MET A 169 10.73 7.81 4.19
N ARG A 170 11.63 8.69 4.65
CA ARG A 170 11.45 10.13 4.49
C ARG A 170 11.45 10.56 3.03
N VAL A 171 12.37 10.01 2.23
CA VAL A 171 12.43 10.28 0.79
C VAL A 171 11.17 9.77 0.09
N LEU A 172 10.69 8.57 0.43
CA LEU A 172 9.42 8.06 -0.06
C LEU A 172 8.25 9.02 0.22
N GLY A 173 8.12 9.50 1.47
CA GLY A 173 7.08 10.45 1.84
C GLY A 173 7.15 11.75 1.05
N LYS A 174 8.36 12.30 0.85
CA LYS A 174 8.58 13.50 0.05
C LYS A 174 8.24 13.30 -1.43
N ASN A 175 8.65 12.18 -2.01
CA ASN A 175 8.36 11.85 -3.42
C ASN A 175 6.85 11.61 -3.64
N MET A 176 6.18 10.95 -2.70
CA MET A 176 4.72 10.79 -2.72
C MET A 176 4.01 12.15 -2.66
N ALA A 177 4.43 13.03 -1.76
CA ALA A 177 3.87 14.37 -1.66
C ALA A 177 4.07 15.19 -2.93
N TRP A 178 5.26 15.13 -3.52
CA TRP A 178 5.57 15.79 -4.79
C TRP A 178 4.67 15.27 -5.91
N LEU A 179 4.55 13.95 -6.08
CA LEU A 179 3.71 13.35 -7.11
C LEU A 179 2.23 13.68 -6.94
N LEU A 180 1.72 13.66 -5.70
CA LEU A 180 0.34 14.06 -5.40
C LEU A 180 0.07 15.51 -5.80
N LYS A 181 0.98 16.43 -5.48
CA LYS A 181 0.87 17.85 -5.87
C LYS A 181 0.93 18.02 -7.40
N CYS A 182 1.78 17.25 -8.09
CA CYS A 182 1.84 17.26 -9.56
C CYS A 182 0.52 16.77 -10.18
N ILE A 183 -0.06 15.70 -9.65
CA ILE A 183 -1.35 15.16 -10.12
C ILE A 183 -2.48 16.18 -9.88
N GLU A 184 -2.52 16.81 -8.72
CA GLU A 184 -3.51 17.84 -8.40
C GLU A 184 -3.38 19.04 -9.34
N ALA A 185 -2.17 19.54 -9.58
CA ALA A 185 -1.91 20.63 -10.51
C ALA A 185 -2.27 20.24 -11.96
N GLY A 186 -1.95 19.00 -12.38
CA GLY A 186 -2.33 18.46 -13.67
C GLY A 186 -3.85 18.41 -13.85
N LYS A 187 -4.58 17.90 -12.87
CA LYS A 187 -6.05 17.89 -12.89
C LYS A 187 -6.64 19.30 -13.00
N ALA A 188 -6.10 20.26 -12.25
CA ALA A 188 -6.53 21.66 -12.32
C ALA A 188 -6.28 22.28 -13.71
N ALA A 189 -5.27 21.78 -14.43
CA ALA A 189 -4.95 22.19 -15.82
C ALA A 189 -5.68 21.35 -16.88
N GLY A 190 -6.61 20.45 -16.48
CA GLY A 190 -7.34 19.58 -17.41
C GLY A 190 -6.54 18.37 -17.93
N VAL A 191 -5.41 18.04 -17.30
CA VAL A 191 -4.59 16.87 -17.66
C VAL A 191 -5.06 15.66 -16.84
N GLU A 192 -5.66 14.69 -17.52
CA GLU A 192 -6.15 13.44 -16.92
C GLU A 192 -5.66 12.23 -17.72
N PRO A 193 -5.53 11.05 -17.08
CA PRO A 193 -5.19 9.83 -17.78
C PRO A 193 -6.25 9.45 -18.82
N GLU A 194 -5.83 9.12 -20.03
CA GLU A 194 -6.71 8.55 -21.03
C GLU A 194 -7.17 7.15 -20.61
N LYS A 195 -8.46 6.87 -20.73
CA LYS A 195 -9.06 5.59 -20.33
C LYS A 195 -9.34 4.74 -21.55
N GLU A 196 -8.52 3.73 -21.77
CA GLU A 196 -8.76 2.74 -22.79
C GLU A 196 -9.66 1.61 -22.28
N LYS A 197 -10.54 1.11 -23.14
CA LYS A 197 -11.38 -0.06 -22.81
C LYS A 197 -10.52 -1.32 -22.75
N LYS A 198 -10.53 -2.00 -21.61
CA LYS A 198 -9.75 -3.22 -21.40
C LYS A 198 -10.20 -4.32 -22.37
N ILE A 199 -9.23 -4.90 -23.09
CA ILE A 199 -9.42 -6.09 -23.92
C ILE A 199 -9.11 -7.33 -23.07
N TRP A 200 -10.00 -8.29 -23.11
CA TRP A 200 -9.85 -9.57 -22.42
C TRP A 200 -9.56 -10.67 -23.44
N THR A 201 -8.50 -11.43 -23.21
CA THR A 201 -8.18 -12.61 -23.99
C THR A 201 -8.51 -13.86 -23.17
N ASN A 202 -9.31 -14.74 -23.74
CA ASN A 202 -9.56 -16.07 -23.19
C ASN A 202 -8.82 -17.10 -24.06
N PHE A 203 -7.86 -17.79 -23.49
CA PHE A 203 -7.08 -18.83 -24.19
C PHE A 203 -7.78 -20.20 -24.23
N ILE A 204 -8.89 -20.36 -23.54
CA ILE A 204 -9.74 -21.55 -23.61
C ILE A 204 -10.73 -21.33 -24.75
N ARG A 205 -10.59 -22.15 -25.79
CA ARG A 205 -11.46 -22.13 -27.00
C ARG A 205 -12.33 -23.36 -27.03
#